data_dbc42fdbab642d3495aad8ecc98eda42
#
_entry.id   dbc42fdbab642d3495aad8ecc98eda42
#
_cell.length_a   1.000
_cell.length_b   1.000
_cell.length_c   1.000
_cell.angle_alpha   90.00
_cell.angle_beta   90.00
_cell.angle_gamma   90.00
#
_symmetry.space_group_name_H-M   'P 1'
#
loop_
_entity.id
_entity.type
_entity.pdbx_description
1 polymer ?
#
loop_
_entity_poly.entity_id
_entity_poly.type
_entity_poly.pdbx_seq_one_letter_code
_entity_poly.pdbx_strand_id
1 'polypeptide(L)'
;MQRIPYHSGDLHASGPAETVVPDIPGYAQLTGGGHWTRDVVFTKDGRHMLVSVGSGSNVDDADTHPKEFHRADVLEYTPEGKFIEVYAHGIRNCVGEAINPITGQLWCSTNERDDLGNHLVPDYVTSIKEGGFYGWPWYYMGGHQDPRLPQPCANGTGPNAQAAALTADEARNCKHVDLSSKVITPDVLVQPHMASLEMTFYPHAGEFPKQYDGDAFAAEHGSWNRANRAGYEVIRIPMHDGHADGSYEDFLSGFVTKDGGVWGRPVGVAIAKDGSMFVTDDGTRSVWHVFYVGK
;
A
#
# COMPACT_ATOMS: atom_id res chain seq x y z
N MET A 1 -6.52 -17.40 3.80
CA MET A 1 -7.60 -16.71 3.09
C MET A 1 -8.74 -17.67 2.83
N GLN A 2 -9.98 -17.15 2.86
CA GLN A 2 -11.18 -17.97 2.63
C GLN A 2 -12.03 -17.33 1.52
N ARG A 3 -12.75 -18.14 0.77
CA ARG A 3 -13.80 -17.69 -0.15
C ARG A 3 -15.15 -18.23 0.29
N ILE A 4 -16.21 -17.48 -0.01
CA ILE A 4 -17.58 -17.82 0.30
C ILE A 4 -18.38 -17.77 -1.00
N PRO A 5 -19.24 -18.78 -1.30
CA PRO A 5 -20.11 -18.72 -2.47
C PRO A 5 -21.03 -17.50 -2.40
N TYR A 6 -21.11 -16.75 -3.51
CA TYR A 6 -21.91 -15.55 -3.62
C TYR A 6 -22.56 -15.43 -5.00
N HIS A 7 -23.84 -15.08 -5.05
CA HIS A 7 -24.52 -14.66 -6.26
C HIS A 7 -24.85 -13.17 -6.16
N SER A 8 -24.77 -12.47 -7.28
CA SER A 8 -25.05 -11.03 -7.31
C SER A 8 -26.41 -10.71 -6.69
N GLY A 9 -26.43 -9.88 -5.65
CA GLY A 9 -27.63 -9.51 -4.89
C GLY A 9 -27.87 -10.30 -3.60
N ASP A 10 -27.09 -11.32 -3.32
CA ASP A 10 -27.17 -12.07 -2.06
C ASP A 10 -26.84 -11.15 -0.87
N LEU A 11 -27.70 -11.16 0.16
CA LEU A 11 -27.46 -10.51 1.44
C LEU A 11 -26.85 -11.43 2.50
N HIS A 12 -26.78 -12.73 2.21
CA HIS A 12 -26.24 -13.76 3.08
C HIS A 12 -25.38 -14.73 2.26
N ALA A 13 -24.40 -15.32 2.93
CA ALA A 13 -23.59 -16.38 2.32
C ALA A 13 -24.49 -17.56 1.87
N SER A 14 -24.30 -18.00 0.63
CA SER A 14 -25.08 -19.11 0.06
C SER A 14 -24.49 -20.50 0.37
N GLY A 15 -23.36 -20.55 1.08
CA GLY A 15 -22.71 -21.79 1.49
C GLY A 15 -21.59 -21.54 2.51
N PRO A 16 -20.92 -22.62 2.98
CA PRO A 16 -19.83 -22.51 3.93
C PRO A 16 -18.59 -21.83 3.31
N ALA A 17 -17.78 -21.20 4.18
CA ALA A 17 -16.49 -20.71 3.78
C ALA A 17 -15.52 -21.85 3.43
N GLU A 18 -14.79 -21.71 2.35
CA GLU A 18 -13.74 -22.62 1.92
C GLU A 18 -12.37 -21.95 2.09
N THR A 19 -11.41 -22.65 2.70
CA THR A 19 -10.04 -22.15 2.80
C THR A 19 -9.33 -22.31 1.45
N VAL A 20 -8.94 -21.20 0.86
CA VAL A 20 -8.22 -21.13 -0.43
C VAL A 20 -6.70 -21.03 -0.19
N VAL A 21 -6.26 -20.15 0.69
CA VAL A 21 -4.85 -20.04 1.06
C VAL A 21 -4.72 -20.20 2.57
N PRO A 22 -4.16 -21.33 3.06
CA PRO A 22 -4.05 -21.59 4.49
C PRO A 22 -2.97 -20.73 5.17
N ASP A 23 -1.87 -20.48 4.50
CA ASP A 23 -0.61 -20.02 5.10
C ASP A 23 -0.18 -18.61 4.63
N ILE A 24 -1.11 -17.65 4.53
CA ILE A 24 -0.72 -16.24 4.39
C ILE A 24 -0.08 -15.79 5.73
N PRO A 25 1.11 -15.15 5.70
CA PRO A 25 1.73 -14.65 6.90
C PRO A 25 0.75 -13.84 7.75
N GLY A 26 0.51 -14.33 8.97
CA GLY A 26 -0.47 -13.75 9.89
C GLY A 26 0.04 -12.51 10.59
N TYR A 27 -0.77 -12.01 11.55
CA TYR A 27 -0.34 -10.93 12.42
C TYR A 27 0.91 -11.32 13.18
N ALA A 28 1.94 -10.49 13.08
CA ALA A 28 3.15 -10.59 13.87
C ALA A 28 3.47 -9.19 14.41
N GLN A 29 3.51 -9.04 15.72
CA GLN A 29 3.96 -7.82 16.35
C GLN A 29 5.44 -7.96 16.66
N LEU A 30 6.25 -7.15 15.99
CA LEU A 30 7.68 -7.00 16.20
C LEU A 30 7.97 -5.59 16.74
N THR A 31 9.18 -5.11 16.58
CA THR A 31 9.57 -3.76 17.03
C THR A 31 8.75 -2.69 16.30
N GLY A 32 8.00 -1.90 17.05
CA GLY A 32 7.19 -0.80 16.48
C GLY A 32 5.80 -1.18 15.95
N GLY A 33 5.32 -2.40 16.23
CA GLY A 33 3.99 -2.85 15.85
C GLY A 33 3.95 -3.75 14.61
N GLY A 34 2.78 -4.15 14.17
CA GLY A 34 2.62 -5.03 13.01
C GLY A 34 1.33 -4.78 12.26
N HIS A 35 1.35 -5.01 10.95
CA HIS A 35 0.20 -4.83 10.07
C HIS A 35 -0.57 -6.15 9.94
N TRP A 36 -1.87 -6.08 10.11
CA TRP A 36 -2.80 -7.23 10.11
C TRP A 36 -3.75 -7.26 8.92
N THR A 37 -3.96 -6.11 8.27
CA THR A 37 -4.79 -6.03 7.07
C THR A 37 -4.14 -6.75 5.90
N ARG A 38 -4.97 -7.28 5.02
CA ARG A 38 -4.60 -7.89 3.76
C ARG A 38 -5.61 -7.43 2.73
N ASP A 39 -5.13 -7.05 1.58
CA ASP A 39 -5.99 -6.83 0.45
C ASP A 39 -5.80 -7.92 -0.60
N VAL A 40 -6.74 -8.06 -1.52
CA VAL A 40 -6.69 -9.04 -2.58
C VAL A 40 -7.36 -8.53 -3.85
N VAL A 41 -6.63 -8.58 -4.94
CA VAL A 41 -7.17 -8.28 -6.26
C VAL A 41 -6.86 -9.43 -7.22
N PHE A 42 -7.65 -9.51 -8.29
CA PHE A 42 -7.40 -10.43 -9.39
C PHE A 42 -6.90 -9.67 -10.60
N THR A 43 -5.94 -10.25 -11.30
CA THR A 43 -5.52 -9.73 -12.61
C THR A 43 -6.71 -9.66 -13.57
N LYS A 44 -6.64 -8.79 -14.57
CA LYS A 44 -7.75 -8.55 -15.51
C LYS A 44 -8.24 -9.81 -16.23
N ASP A 45 -7.37 -10.78 -16.43
CA ASP A 45 -7.71 -12.08 -17.02
C ASP A 45 -8.23 -13.11 -16.00
N GLY A 46 -8.26 -12.76 -14.72
CA GLY A 46 -8.73 -13.59 -13.62
C GLY A 46 -7.86 -14.81 -13.30
N ARG A 47 -6.66 -14.89 -13.86
CA ARG A 47 -5.78 -16.05 -13.69
C ARG A 47 -4.83 -15.97 -12.51
N HIS A 48 -4.63 -14.77 -11.98
CA HIS A 48 -3.72 -14.53 -10.88
C HIS A 48 -4.44 -13.74 -9.79
N MET A 49 -4.13 -14.08 -8.57
CA MET A 49 -4.61 -13.41 -7.38
C MET A 49 -3.41 -12.78 -6.68
N LEU A 50 -3.43 -11.47 -6.54
CA LEU A 50 -2.38 -10.68 -5.88
C LEU A 50 -2.85 -10.33 -4.48
N VAL A 51 -1.99 -10.53 -3.50
CA VAL A 51 -2.34 -10.38 -2.08
C VAL A 51 -1.26 -9.56 -1.37
N SER A 52 -1.62 -8.40 -0.88
CA SER A 52 -0.71 -7.57 -0.09
C SER A 52 -0.55 -8.10 1.33
N VAL A 53 0.68 -8.06 1.82
CA VAL A 53 1.03 -8.48 3.18
C VAL A 53 1.94 -7.44 3.82
N GLY A 54 1.39 -6.57 4.65
CA GLY A 54 2.16 -5.54 5.34
C GLY A 54 3.18 -6.10 6.33
N SER A 55 4.20 -5.31 6.67
CA SER A 55 5.28 -5.68 7.58
C SER A 55 4.79 -6.09 8.97
N GLY A 56 5.58 -6.87 9.69
CA GLY A 56 5.36 -7.21 11.09
C GLY A 56 5.94 -6.16 12.06
N SER A 57 6.74 -5.24 11.52
CA SER A 57 7.46 -4.21 12.28
C SER A 57 7.46 -2.87 11.58
N ASN A 58 8.03 -1.87 12.24
CA ASN A 58 8.29 -0.58 11.61
C ASN A 58 9.41 -0.65 10.56
N VAL A 59 10.55 -1.26 10.89
CA VAL A 59 11.76 -1.29 10.04
C VAL A 59 12.65 -2.54 10.20
N ASP A 60 12.15 -3.62 10.78
CA ASP A 60 12.92 -4.86 10.85
C ASP A 60 12.87 -5.62 9.51
N ASP A 61 13.86 -6.43 9.23
CA ASP A 61 13.93 -7.26 8.01
C ASP A 61 13.89 -8.76 8.29
N ALA A 62 13.72 -9.56 7.25
CA ALA A 62 13.63 -11.01 7.36
C ALA A 62 14.95 -11.67 7.84
N ASP A 63 16.09 -11.04 7.65
CA ASP A 63 17.40 -11.56 8.08
C ASP A 63 17.57 -11.42 9.60
N THR A 64 17.04 -10.33 10.16
CA THR A 64 17.07 -10.07 11.60
C THR A 64 15.85 -10.62 12.33
N HIS A 65 14.69 -10.64 11.66
CA HIS A 65 13.42 -11.13 12.19
C HIS A 65 12.73 -12.10 11.24
N PRO A 66 12.93 -13.42 11.37
CA PRO A 66 12.33 -14.41 10.45
C PRO A 66 10.80 -14.34 10.33
N LYS A 67 10.11 -13.70 11.27
CA LYS A 67 8.67 -13.43 11.21
C LYS A 67 8.29 -12.40 10.13
N GLU A 68 9.25 -11.67 9.58
CA GLU A 68 9.05 -10.80 8.41
C GLU A 68 9.06 -11.56 7.07
N PHE A 69 9.34 -12.85 7.07
CA PHE A 69 9.33 -13.66 5.85
C PHE A 69 7.97 -13.56 5.14
N HIS A 70 8.00 -13.24 3.84
CA HIS A 70 6.83 -12.95 3.01
C HIS A 70 5.91 -11.84 3.59
N ARG A 71 6.52 -10.82 4.19
CA ARG A 71 5.85 -9.61 4.64
C ARG A 71 6.51 -8.38 4.00
N ALA A 72 5.80 -7.25 4.00
CA ALA A 72 6.13 -6.08 3.19
C ALA A 72 6.22 -6.43 1.70
N ASP A 73 5.38 -7.35 1.28
CA ASP A 73 5.35 -7.96 -0.05
C ASP A 73 3.95 -7.92 -0.65
N VAL A 74 3.90 -8.04 -1.97
CA VAL A 74 2.72 -8.52 -2.70
C VAL A 74 2.99 -9.96 -3.12
N LEU A 75 2.16 -10.88 -2.69
CA LEU A 75 2.27 -12.31 -2.98
C LEU A 75 1.33 -12.70 -4.11
N GLU A 76 1.79 -13.55 -5.02
CA GLU A 76 1.00 -14.03 -6.13
C GLU A 76 0.58 -15.47 -5.94
N TYR A 77 -0.70 -15.73 -6.23
CA TYR A 77 -1.32 -17.05 -6.15
C TYR A 77 -2.18 -17.33 -7.39
N THR A 78 -2.39 -18.61 -7.69
CA THR A 78 -3.50 -18.98 -8.58
C THR A 78 -4.85 -18.71 -7.88
N PRO A 79 -5.97 -18.59 -8.61
CA PRO A 79 -7.29 -18.44 -8.01
C PRO A 79 -7.69 -19.56 -7.06
N GLU A 80 -7.07 -20.74 -7.18
CA GLU A 80 -7.24 -21.90 -6.29
C GLU A 80 -6.35 -21.84 -5.06
N GLY A 81 -5.51 -20.79 -4.92
CA GLY A 81 -4.69 -20.56 -3.75
C GLY A 81 -3.30 -21.21 -3.76
N LYS A 82 -2.83 -21.69 -4.91
CA LYS A 82 -1.46 -22.18 -5.03
C LYS A 82 -0.51 -20.97 -5.14
N PHE A 83 0.46 -20.88 -4.23
CA PHE A 83 1.52 -19.86 -4.28
C PHE A 83 2.33 -19.98 -5.59
N ILE A 84 2.57 -18.86 -6.23
CA ILE A 84 3.37 -18.74 -7.45
C ILE A 84 4.72 -18.11 -7.10
N GLU A 85 4.70 -16.85 -6.63
CA GLU A 85 5.92 -16.10 -6.30
C GLU A 85 5.67 -14.90 -5.38
N VAL A 86 6.72 -14.23 -4.97
CA VAL A 86 6.66 -12.87 -4.45
C VAL A 86 6.63 -11.92 -5.65
N TYR A 87 5.46 -11.38 -5.95
CA TYR A 87 5.23 -10.51 -7.11
C TYR A 87 6.02 -9.20 -7.00
N ALA A 88 6.06 -8.60 -5.81
CA ALA A 88 6.87 -7.43 -5.52
C ALA A 88 7.21 -7.37 -4.04
N HIS A 89 8.31 -6.71 -3.69
CA HIS A 89 8.81 -6.69 -2.32
C HIS A 89 9.31 -5.32 -1.88
N GLY A 90 9.51 -5.16 -0.55
CA GLY A 90 9.96 -3.91 0.04
C GLY A 90 8.88 -2.81 0.06
N ILE A 91 7.60 -3.21 0.08
CA ILE A 91 6.43 -2.34 0.21
C ILE A 91 5.92 -2.44 1.63
N ARG A 92 6.28 -1.50 2.50
CA ARG A 92 6.06 -1.62 3.94
C ARG A 92 4.65 -2.07 4.32
N ASN A 93 3.64 -1.39 3.83
CA ASN A 93 2.25 -1.74 4.09
C ASN A 93 1.34 -1.24 2.96
N CYS A 94 1.24 -2.02 1.91
CA CYS A 94 0.22 -1.87 0.89
C CYS A 94 -1.12 -2.23 1.51
N VAL A 95 -2.02 -1.27 1.67
CA VAL A 95 -3.32 -1.49 2.32
C VAL A 95 -4.44 -1.60 1.29
N GLY A 96 -4.43 -0.75 0.27
CA GLY A 96 -5.40 -0.79 -0.82
C GLY A 96 -4.74 -1.20 -2.13
N GLU A 97 -5.31 -2.18 -2.80
CA GLU A 97 -4.88 -2.68 -4.10
C GLU A 97 -5.95 -2.44 -5.17
N ALA A 98 -5.55 -1.99 -6.33
CA ALA A 98 -6.45 -1.87 -7.48
C ALA A 98 -5.75 -2.21 -8.79
N ILE A 99 -6.47 -2.84 -9.70
CA ILE A 99 -5.99 -3.07 -11.07
C ILE A 99 -6.37 -1.88 -11.95
N ASN A 100 -5.38 -1.23 -12.52
CA ASN A 100 -5.61 -0.14 -13.46
C ASN A 100 -6.41 -0.64 -14.67
N PRO A 101 -7.58 -0.07 -14.96
CA PRO A 101 -8.46 -0.60 -16.00
C PRO A 101 -7.91 -0.44 -17.42
N ILE A 102 -6.98 0.49 -17.63
CA ILE A 102 -6.35 0.75 -18.95
C ILE A 102 -5.16 -0.17 -19.15
N THR A 103 -4.17 -0.12 -18.23
CA THR A 103 -2.89 -0.83 -18.38
C THR A 103 -2.94 -2.26 -17.89
N GLY A 104 -3.89 -2.62 -17.01
CA GLY A 104 -3.94 -3.92 -16.32
C GLY A 104 -2.90 -4.06 -15.21
N GLN A 105 -2.15 -3.00 -14.90
CA GLN A 105 -1.11 -3.01 -13.88
C GLN A 105 -1.71 -2.91 -12.49
N LEU A 106 -1.13 -3.62 -11.52
CA LEU A 106 -1.44 -3.45 -10.11
C LEU A 106 -1.01 -2.06 -9.63
N TRP A 107 -1.84 -1.44 -8.83
CA TRP A 107 -1.53 -0.23 -8.06
C TRP A 107 -1.77 -0.48 -6.58
N CYS A 108 -1.05 0.28 -5.77
CA CYS A 108 -1.08 0.15 -4.32
C CYS A 108 -1.03 1.51 -3.64
N SER A 109 -1.87 1.71 -2.63
CA SER A 109 -1.74 2.78 -1.66
C SER A 109 -1.01 2.26 -0.42
N THR A 110 0.02 2.96 0.03
CA THR A 110 1.00 2.42 0.96
C THR A 110 1.28 3.35 2.13
N ASN A 111 1.27 2.76 3.33
CA ASN A 111 1.74 3.43 4.54
C ASN A 111 3.24 3.16 4.72
N GLU A 112 4.01 4.23 4.79
CA GLU A 112 5.44 4.17 5.05
C GLU A 112 5.78 4.15 6.55
N ARG A 113 7.07 4.12 6.84
CA ARG A 113 7.63 3.95 8.19
C ARG A 113 7.48 5.19 9.07
N ASP A 114 7.43 4.95 10.36
CA ASP A 114 7.34 5.97 11.41
C ASP A 114 8.72 6.32 11.98
N ASP A 115 8.76 7.29 12.90
CA ASP A 115 9.90 7.67 13.75
C ASP A 115 11.06 8.37 13.03
N LEU A 116 10.81 8.96 11.87
CA LEU A 116 11.73 9.89 11.18
C LEU A 116 11.22 11.34 11.22
N GLY A 117 10.30 11.64 12.14
CA GLY A 117 9.74 12.98 12.35
C GLY A 117 8.51 13.28 11.50
N ASN A 118 8.06 14.54 11.54
CA ASN A 118 6.78 14.95 10.90
C ASN A 118 6.80 14.94 9.37
N HIS A 119 7.96 14.96 8.75
CA HIS A 119 8.12 15.20 7.32
C HIS A 119 8.77 14.04 6.55
N LEU A 120 9.04 12.92 7.25
CA LEU A 120 9.54 11.67 6.68
C LEU A 120 8.89 10.48 7.39
N VAL A 121 8.56 9.40 6.67
CA VAL A 121 8.70 9.20 5.22
C VAL A 121 7.34 9.48 4.59
N PRO A 122 7.26 10.04 3.38
CA PRO A 122 5.99 10.16 2.66
C PRO A 122 5.32 8.82 2.48
N ASP A 123 4.02 8.75 2.75
CA ASP A 123 3.18 7.69 2.21
C ASP A 123 3.10 7.83 0.69
N TYR A 124 2.62 6.83 -0.03
CA TYR A 124 2.60 6.90 -1.48
C TYR A 124 1.52 6.04 -2.13
N VAL A 125 1.15 6.41 -3.34
CA VAL A 125 0.34 5.60 -4.26
C VAL A 125 1.16 5.32 -5.51
N THR A 126 1.28 4.06 -5.91
CA THR A 126 2.20 3.68 -6.99
C THR A 126 1.75 2.45 -7.75
N SER A 127 2.19 2.37 -9.00
CA SER A 127 2.11 1.16 -9.80
C SER A 127 3.11 0.12 -9.30
N ILE A 128 2.68 -1.14 -9.21
CA ILE A 128 3.51 -2.25 -8.73
C ILE A 128 3.99 -3.08 -9.93
N LYS A 129 5.31 -3.23 -10.03
CA LYS A 129 5.97 -4.00 -11.09
C LYS A 129 6.34 -5.39 -10.58
N GLU A 130 6.08 -6.40 -11.38
CA GLU A 130 6.54 -7.76 -11.14
C GLU A 130 8.07 -7.79 -10.94
N GLY A 131 8.55 -8.47 -9.89
CA GLY A 131 9.94 -8.48 -9.47
C GLY A 131 10.45 -7.14 -8.90
N GLY A 132 9.57 -6.14 -8.71
CA GLY A 132 9.92 -4.81 -8.25
C GLY A 132 10.34 -4.76 -6.78
N PHE A 133 11.34 -3.91 -6.47
CA PHE A 133 11.75 -3.61 -5.10
C PHE A 133 11.50 -2.14 -4.77
N TYR A 134 10.74 -1.89 -3.69
CA TYR A 134 10.29 -0.55 -3.28
C TYR A 134 11.03 0.00 -2.07
N GLY A 135 12.03 -0.72 -1.55
CA GLY A 135 13.06 -0.22 -0.64
C GLY A 135 12.92 -0.63 0.81
N TRP A 136 11.71 -0.85 1.35
CA TRP A 136 11.57 -1.23 2.76
C TRP A 136 12.30 -2.56 3.07
N PRO A 137 12.97 -2.68 4.22
CA PRO A 137 13.14 -1.68 5.27
C PRO A 137 14.32 -0.73 5.06
N TRP A 138 15.21 -1.03 4.13
CA TRP A 138 16.53 -0.40 4.00
C TRP A 138 16.48 0.99 3.38
N TYR A 139 15.57 1.20 2.42
CA TYR A 139 15.49 2.43 1.65
C TYR A 139 14.07 2.99 1.62
N TYR A 140 13.93 4.26 1.25
CA TYR A 140 12.67 4.95 1.01
C TYR A 140 12.82 6.00 -0.09
N MET A 141 11.75 6.41 -0.72
CA MET A 141 11.72 7.43 -1.78
C MET A 141 12.84 7.22 -2.82
N GLY A 142 12.94 6.02 -3.36
CA GLY A 142 14.10 5.60 -4.16
C GLY A 142 15.26 5.14 -3.26
N GLY A 143 16.49 5.46 -3.62
CA GLY A 143 17.68 4.95 -2.94
C GLY A 143 18.08 5.65 -1.64
N HIS A 144 17.20 6.39 -0.96
CA HIS A 144 17.51 7.01 0.32
C HIS A 144 17.54 5.97 1.43
N GLN A 145 18.69 5.78 2.04
CA GLN A 145 18.86 4.80 3.11
C GLN A 145 18.20 5.26 4.41
N ASP A 146 17.54 4.32 5.12
CA ASP A 146 17.06 4.55 6.47
C ASP A 146 18.25 4.71 7.43
N PRO A 147 18.38 5.86 8.12
CA PRO A 147 19.54 6.15 8.95
C PRO A 147 19.63 5.28 10.22
N ARG A 148 18.56 4.55 10.55
CA ARG A 148 18.50 3.65 11.72
C ARG A 148 19.07 2.27 11.44
N LEU A 149 19.20 1.91 10.14
CA LEU A 149 19.66 0.59 9.72
C LEU A 149 21.14 0.62 9.36
N PRO A 150 21.85 -0.53 9.50
CA PRO A 150 23.24 -0.66 9.11
C PRO A 150 23.46 -0.27 7.65
N GLN A 151 24.60 0.34 7.35
CA GLN A 151 25.00 0.64 5.99
C GLN A 151 25.10 -0.63 5.16
N PRO A 152 24.69 -0.62 3.87
CA PRO A 152 24.86 -1.75 2.99
C PRO A 152 26.33 -2.02 2.69
N CYS A 153 26.63 -3.25 2.35
CA CYS A 153 27.97 -3.62 1.87
C CYS A 153 28.20 -3.03 0.47
N ALA A 154 29.16 -2.12 0.34
CA ALA A 154 29.56 -1.62 -0.97
C ALA A 154 29.98 -2.80 -1.88
N ASN A 155 29.67 -2.80 -3.18
CA ASN A 155 29.98 -3.78 -4.23
C ASN A 155 29.19 -5.11 -4.23
N GLY A 156 28.05 -5.20 -3.59
CA GLY A 156 27.01 -6.18 -3.97
C GLY A 156 27.31 -7.67 -3.77
N THR A 157 28.25 -8.04 -2.92
CA THR A 157 28.70 -9.44 -2.82
C THR A 157 28.61 -10.04 -1.41
N GLY A 158 27.72 -9.50 -0.59
CA GLY A 158 27.47 -10.00 0.77
C GLY A 158 28.66 -9.83 1.73
N PRO A 159 28.48 -10.17 3.00
CA PRO A 159 29.45 -9.89 4.07
C PRO A 159 30.84 -10.52 3.82
N ASN A 160 30.95 -11.55 3.01
CA ASN A 160 32.20 -12.28 2.80
C ASN A 160 33.11 -11.72 1.69
N ALA A 161 32.62 -10.94 0.75
CA ALA A 161 33.45 -10.49 -0.39
C ALA A 161 34.19 -9.19 -0.12
N GLN A 162 33.81 -8.45 0.88
CA GLN A 162 34.46 -7.20 1.29
C GLN A 162 35.15 -7.26 2.66
N ALA A 163 35.02 -8.38 3.35
CA ALA A 163 35.66 -8.58 4.65
C ALA A 163 37.17 -8.30 4.66
N ALA A 164 37.82 -8.34 3.49
CA ALA A 164 39.23 -8.00 3.35
C ALA A 164 39.54 -6.49 3.30
N ALA A 165 38.52 -5.64 3.05
CA ALA A 165 38.70 -4.18 2.92
C ALA A 165 38.03 -3.39 4.05
N LEU A 166 37.22 -4.02 4.88
CA LEU A 166 36.51 -3.42 6.02
C LEU A 166 37.21 -3.74 7.32
N THR A 167 37.11 -2.84 8.29
CA THR A 167 37.47 -3.17 9.68
C THR A 167 36.55 -4.28 10.21
N ALA A 168 36.98 -4.98 11.24
CA ALA A 168 36.21 -6.09 11.83
C ALA A 168 34.81 -5.63 12.33
N ASP A 169 34.66 -4.35 12.69
CA ASP A 169 33.40 -3.77 13.17
C ASP A 169 32.48 -3.40 12.00
N GLU A 170 33.04 -2.88 10.92
CA GLU A 170 32.31 -2.60 9.67
C GLU A 170 31.82 -3.89 9.01
N ALA A 171 32.65 -4.93 8.99
CA ALA A 171 32.26 -6.24 8.45
C ALA A 171 31.14 -6.92 9.25
N ARG A 172 31.09 -6.70 10.59
CA ARG A 172 30.00 -7.20 11.45
C ARG A 172 28.68 -6.49 11.23
N ASN A 173 28.71 -5.22 10.83
CA ASN A 173 27.52 -4.39 10.62
C ASN A 173 26.99 -4.45 9.17
N CYS A 174 27.74 -5.08 8.27
CA CYS A 174 27.36 -5.18 6.86
C CYS A 174 26.46 -6.41 6.64
N LYS A 175 25.16 -6.24 6.72
CA LYS A 175 24.19 -7.35 6.70
C LYS A 175 23.45 -7.53 5.38
N HIS A 176 23.51 -6.57 4.46
CA HIS A 176 22.80 -6.67 3.19
C HIS A 176 23.61 -6.07 2.02
N VAL A 177 23.27 -6.47 0.82
CA VAL A 177 23.80 -5.96 -0.42
C VAL A 177 23.26 -4.55 -0.68
N ASP A 178 24.06 -3.67 -1.28
CA ASP A 178 23.56 -2.37 -1.74
C ASP A 178 22.57 -2.55 -2.90
N LEU A 179 21.31 -2.29 -2.60
CA LEU A 179 20.20 -2.34 -3.54
C LEU A 179 19.67 -0.95 -3.89
N SER A 180 20.33 0.13 -3.45
CA SER A 180 19.85 1.51 -3.63
C SER A 180 19.51 1.85 -5.09
N SER A 181 20.30 1.36 -6.03
CA SER A 181 20.09 1.57 -7.47
C SER A 181 18.94 0.75 -8.07
N LYS A 182 18.41 -0.22 -7.32
CA LYS A 182 17.28 -1.07 -7.77
C LYS A 182 15.95 -0.63 -7.17
N VAL A 183 15.97 0.29 -6.21
CA VAL A 183 14.74 0.77 -5.58
C VAL A 183 13.92 1.55 -6.58
N ILE A 184 12.68 1.13 -6.75
CA ILE A 184 11.71 1.84 -7.57
C ILE A 184 11.21 3.05 -6.78
N THR A 185 11.31 4.24 -7.37
CA THR A 185 10.70 5.44 -6.81
C THR A 185 9.19 5.38 -7.06
N PRO A 186 8.34 5.58 -6.03
CA PRO A 186 6.90 5.62 -6.19
C PRO A 186 6.42 6.69 -7.16
N ASP A 187 5.31 6.43 -7.86
CA ASP A 187 4.75 7.34 -8.85
C ASP A 187 4.21 8.62 -8.22
N VAL A 188 3.50 8.51 -7.08
CA VAL A 188 2.89 9.66 -6.39
C VAL A 188 3.23 9.60 -4.90
N LEU A 189 3.98 10.57 -4.44
CA LEU A 189 4.24 10.77 -3.02
C LEU A 189 3.15 11.64 -2.42
N VAL A 190 2.54 11.18 -1.33
CA VAL A 190 1.61 11.98 -0.54
C VAL A 190 2.27 12.50 0.72
N GLN A 191 1.57 13.27 1.54
CA GLN A 191 2.20 13.77 2.76
C GLN A 191 2.57 12.60 3.71
N PRO A 192 3.66 12.74 4.48
CA PRO A 192 4.01 11.75 5.50
C PRO A 192 2.88 11.52 6.50
N HIS A 193 2.67 10.25 6.84
CA HIS A 193 1.72 9.83 7.87
C HIS A 193 0.24 10.09 7.53
N MET A 194 -0.13 10.22 6.26
CA MET A 194 -1.54 10.32 5.87
C MET A 194 -2.31 9.03 6.14
N ALA A 195 -1.60 7.93 6.25
CA ALA A 195 -2.16 6.60 6.45
C ALA A 195 -3.10 6.19 5.29
N SER A 196 -2.53 6.14 4.09
CA SER A 196 -3.23 5.71 2.88
C SER A 196 -3.78 4.30 3.03
N LEU A 197 -5.08 4.14 2.82
CA LEU A 197 -5.78 2.86 2.95
C LEU A 197 -6.30 2.40 1.58
N GLU A 198 -7.61 2.14 1.44
CA GLU A 198 -8.19 1.61 0.22
C GLU A 198 -8.08 2.58 -0.97
N MET A 199 -7.90 2.03 -2.16
CA MET A 199 -7.89 2.80 -3.40
C MET A 199 -8.76 2.16 -4.48
N THR A 200 -9.19 2.97 -5.45
CA THR A 200 -9.94 2.50 -6.61
C THR A 200 -9.67 3.38 -7.83
N PHE A 201 -9.97 2.86 -9.01
CA PHE A 201 -9.98 3.66 -10.24
C PHE A 201 -11.41 4.04 -10.62
N TYR A 202 -11.58 5.30 -11.04
CA TYR A 202 -12.87 5.76 -11.56
C TYR A 202 -13.08 5.22 -12.99
N PRO A 203 -14.23 4.63 -13.30
CA PRO A 203 -14.48 4.09 -14.62
C PRO A 203 -14.68 5.22 -15.64
N HIS A 204 -14.39 4.94 -16.90
CA HIS A 204 -14.78 5.83 -17.98
C HIS A 204 -16.31 5.87 -18.12
N ALA A 205 -16.86 7.07 -18.35
CA ALA A 205 -18.29 7.31 -18.47
C ALA A 205 -19.11 6.98 -17.21
N GLY A 206 -18.54 7.25 -16.04
CA GLY A 206 -19.28 7.27 -14.76
C GLY A 206 -20.17 8.51 -14.63
N GLU A 207 -20.76 8.70 -13.44
CA GLU A 207 -21.63 9.84 -13.14
C GLU A 207 -20.87 11.16 -13.00
N PHE A 208 -19.62 11.10 -12.50
CA PHE A 208 -18.80 12.29 -12.32
C PHE A 208 -18.40 12.94 -13.66
N PRO A 209 -18.06 14.24 -13.66
CA PRO A 209 -17.55 14.92 -14.85
C PRO A 209 -16.36 14.19 -15.48
N LYS A 210 -16.28 14.28 -16.79
CA LYS A 210 -15.26 13.61 -17.63
C LYS A 210 -13.82 13.77 -17.17
N GLN A 211 -13.52 14.86 -16.46
CA GLN A 211 -12.18 15.11 -15.93
C GLN A 211 -11.72 14.07 -14.89
N TYR A 212 -12.62 13.23 -14.40
CA TYR A 212 -12.35 12.16 -13.45
C TYR A 212 -12.21 10.79 -14.11
N ASP A 213 -12.50 10.69 -15.42
CA ASP A 213 -12.47 9.43 -16.14
C ASP A 213 -11.06 8.78 -16.09
N GLY A 214 -10.96 7.61 -15.51
CA GLY A 214 -9.72 6.86 -15.39
C GLY A 214 -8.82 7.26 -14.22
N ASP A 215 -9.16 8.30 -13.46
CA ASP A 215 -8.39 8.73 -12.29
C ASP A 215 -8.45 7.71 -11.15
N ALA A 216 -7.42 7.71 -10.31
CA ALA A 216 -7.42 6.94 -9.08
C ALA A 216 -7.88 7.79 -7.89
N PHE A 217 -8.50 7.13 -6.92
CA PHE A 217 -8.92 7.72 -5.65
C PHE A 217 -8.40 6.86 -4.51
N ALA A 218 -7.89 7.49 -3.46
CA ALA A 218 -7.41 6.79 -2.28
C ALA A 218 -7.96 7.43 -1.01
N ALA A 219 -8.33 6.61 -0.03
CA ALA A 219 -8.76 7.05 1.29
C ALA A 219 -7.56 7.27 2.19
N GLU A 220 -7.43 8.46 2.74
CA GLU A 220 -6.39 8.87 3.68
C GLU A 220 -6.96 8.91 5.09
N HIS A 221 -6.62 7.91 5.91
CA HIS A 221 -7.23 7.72 7.24
C HIS A 221 -6.84 8.80 8.25
N GLY A 222 -5.68 9.42 8.04
CA GLY A 222 -5.20 10.55 8.81
C GLY A 222 -4.14 10.22 9.86
N SER A 223 -3.26 11.17 10.06
CA SER A 223 -2.06 11.05 10.89
C SER A 223 -2.38 10.96 12.37
N TRP A 224 -1.71 10.07 13.08
CA TRP A 224 -1.75 9.98 14.55
C TRP A 224 -0.44 10.48 15.21
N ASN A 225 0.66 10.49 14.50
CA ASN A 225 2.04 10.73 14.97
C ASN A 225 2.70 11.98 14.32
N ARG A 226 1.89 12.96 13.94
CA ARG A 226 2.35 14.20 13.29
C ARG A 226 1.81 15.42 14.03
N ALA A 227 2.66 16.45 14.24
CA ALA A 227 2.27 17.67 14.96
C ALA A 227 1.13 18.44 14.24
N ASN A 228 1.26 18.66 12.94
CA ASN A 228 0.16 19.14 12.11
C ASN A 228 -0.49 17.96 11.42
N ARG A 229 -1.79 17.79 11.59
CA ARG A 229 -2.55 16.71 10.98
C ARG A 229 -2.42 16.70 9.47
N ALA A 230 -2.38 15.51 8.87
CA ALA A 230 -2.41 15.29 7.43
C ALA A 230 -3.35 14.11 7.13
N GLY A 231 -3.89 14.05 5.92
CA GLY A 231 -4.93 13.09 5.57
C GLY A 231 -6.28 13.45 6.18
N TYR A 232 -7.10 12.47 6.52
CA TYR A 232 -8.52 12.61 6.89
C TYR A 232 -9.33 13.10 5.69
N GLU A 233 -9.15 12.45 4.56
CA GLU A 233 -9.75 12.85 3.29
C GLU A 233 -9.76 11.70 2.29
N VAL A 234 -10.42 11.89 1.17
CA VAL A 234 -10.17 11.09 -0.04
C VAL A 234 -9.41 11.99 -1.01
N ILE A 235 -8.31 11.51 -1.51
CA ILE A 235 -7.52 12.18 -2.54
C ILE A 235 -7.88 11.66 -3.92
N ARG A 236 -7.71 12.52 -4.93
CA ARG A 236 -7.73 12.19 -6.35
C ARG A 236 -6.31 12.20 -6.88
N ILE A 237 -5.99 11.22 -7.70
CA ILE A 237 -4.72 11.12 -8.43
C ILE A 237 -5.07 11.22 -9.91
N PRO A 238 -4.74 12.35 -10.57
CA PRO A 238 -4.97 12.52 -12.01
C PRO A 238 -4.18 11.49 -12.82
N MET A 239 -4.86 10.87 -13.78
CA MET A 239 -4.28 9.82 -14.61
C MET A 239 -4.38 10.20 -16.10
N HIS A 240 -3.30 9.95 -16.82
CA HIS A 240 -3.21 10.13 -18.28
C HIS A 240 -2.80 8.82 -18.94
N ASP A 241 -3.69 8.24 -19.74
CA ASP A 241 -3.47 6.95 -20.41
C ASP A 241 -3.02 5.83 -19.45
N GLY A 242 -3.57 5.85 -18.22
CA GLY A 242 -3.26 4.87 -17.18
C GLY A 242 -1.98 5.15 -16.39
N HIS A 243 -1.38 6.33 -16.51
CA HIS A 243 -0.19 6.76 -15.78
C HIS A 243 -0.48 8.01 -14.95
N ALA A 244 0.00 8.05 -13.71
CA ALA A 244 -0.07 9.24 -12.86
C ALA A 244 0.94 10.31 -13.34
N ASP A 245 0.60 11.57 -13.16
CA ASP A 245 1.51 12.68 -13.44
C ASP A 245 2.43 13.07 -12.26
N GLY A 246 2.30 12.34 -11.14
CA GLY A 246 3.06 12.58 -9.91
C GLY A 246 2.39 13.52 -8.91
N SER A 247 1.23 14.06 -9.24
CA SER A 247 0.44 14.93 -8.37
C SER A 247 -0.77 14.21 -7.75
N TYR A 248 -1.34 14.82 -6.72
CA TYR A 248 -2.66 14.48 -6.17
C TYR A 248 -3.41 15.74 -5.75
N GLU A 249 -4.72 15.61 -5.59
CA GLU A 249 -5.63 16.70 -5.19
C GLU A 249 -6.55 16.22 -4.07
N ASP A 250 -6.92 17.14 -3.15
CA ASP A 250 -7.98 16.88 -2.18
C ASP A 250 -9.31 16.73 -2.92
N PHE A 251 -9.99 15.62 -2.74
CA PHE A 251 -11.28 15.37 -3.38
C PHE A 251 -12.44 15.47 -2.39
N LEU A 252 -12.42 14.68 -1.33
CA LEU A 252 -13.42 14.74 -0.27
C LEU A 252 -12.72 15.04 1.06
N SER A 253 -12.81 16.26 1.53
CA SER A 253 -12.12 16.75 2.71
C SER A 253 -13.08 17.41 3.71
N GLY A 254 -12.55 17.93 4.83
CA GLY A 254 -13.33 18.61 5.86
C GLY A 254 -13.59 17.79 7.11
N PHE A 255 -13.04 16.59 7.23
CA PHE A 255 -13.16 15.72 8.40
C PHE A 255 -12.36 16.20 9.63
N VAL A 256 -11.56 17.27 9.46
CA VAL A 256 -10.83 17.94 10.53
C VAL A 256 -11.42 19.34 10.73
N THR A 257 -11.82 19.68 11.95
CA THR A 257 -12.33 21.00 12.30
C THR A 257 -11.20 22.02 12.45
N LYS A 258 -11.52 23.33 12.44
CA LYS A 258 -10.53 24.42 12.55
C LYS A 258 -9.71 24.39 13.84
N ASP A 259 -10.27 23.85 14.91
CA ASP A 259 -9.60 23.67 16.20
C ASP A 259 -8.81 22.34 16.29
N GLY A 260 -8.70 21.59 15.18
CA GLY A 260 -7.96 20.34 15.08
C GLY A 260 -8.70 19.10 15.55
N GLY A 261 -9.99 19.21 15.87
CA GLY A 261 -10.85 18.06 16.17
C GLY A 261 -11.04 17.18 14.93
N VAL A 262 -10.98 15.87 15.09
CA VAL A 262 -11.26 14.90 14.02
C VAL A 262 -12.62 14.31 14.25
N TRP A 263 -13.50 14.38 13.23
CA TRP A 263 -14.83 13.82 13.32
C TRP A 263 -15.12 12.70 12.30
N GLY A 264 -14.26 12.53 11.30
CA GLY A 264 -14.35 11.43 10.33
C GLY A 264 -12.96 10.93 9.95
N ARG A 265 -12.88 9.65 9.54
CA ARG A 265 -11.65 8.96 9.14
C ARG A 265 -11.97 8.01 7.99
N PRO A 266 -11.76 8.42 6.73
CA PRO A 266 -12.00 7.58 5.56
C PRO A 266 -11.15 6.31 5.59
N VAL A 267 -11.75 5.18 5.21
CA VAL A 267 -11.09 3.86 5.19
C VAL A 267 -11.16 3.22 3.82
N GLY A 268 -12.36 3.03 3.28
CA GLY A 268 -12.59 2.39 2.01
C GLY A 268 -13.21 3.35 1.01
N VAL A 269 -12.87 3.18 -0.25
CA VAL A 269 -13.46 3.91 -1.38
C VAL A 269 -13.87 2.92 -2.47
N ALA A 270 -15.11 3.03 -2.94
CA ALA A 270 -15.65 2.15 -3.98
C ALA A 270 -16.58 2.91 -4.92
N ILE A 271 -16.55 2.55 -6.19
CA ILE A 271 -17.41 3.14 -7.21
C ILE A 271 -18.59 2.21 -7.48
N ALA A 272 -19.80 2.77 -7.39
CA ALA A 272 -21.03 2.06 -7.71
C ALA A 272 -21.25 1.95 -9.22
N LYS A 273 -22.21 1.12 -9.62
CA LYS A 273 -22.51 0.88 -11.05
C LYS A 273 -23.03 2.12 -11.78
N ASP A 274 -23.64 3.06 -11.07
CA ASP A 274 -24.10 4.33 -11.60
C ASP A 274 -22.97 5.38 -11.69
N GLY A 275 -21.80 5.09 -11.16
CA GLY A 275 -20.65 5.99 -11.14
C GLY A 275 -20.58 6.87 -9.91
N SER A 276 -21.52 6.74 -8.95
CA SER A 276 -21.39 7.38 -7.65
C SER A 276 -20.31 6.70 -6.81
N MET A 277 -19.79 7.39 -5.79
CA MET A 277 -18.74 6.87 -4.92
C MET A 277 -19.29 6.61 -3.51
N PHE A 278 -18.90 5.49 -2.93
CA PHE A 278 -19.10 5.21 -1.50
C PHE A 278 -17.78 5.28 -0.77
N VAL A 279 -17.77 5.96 0.37
CA VAL A 279 -16.60 6.08 1.26
C VAL A 279 -16.99 5.55 2.64
N THR A 280 -16.29 4.54 3.13
CA THR A 280 -16.48 4.06 4.50
C THR A 280 -15.65 4.89 5.47
N ASP A 281 -16.16 5.09 6.67
CA ASP A 281 -15.58 5.95 7.70
C ASP A 281 -15.73 5.28 9.07
N ASP A 282 -14.61 4.89 9.70
CA ASP A 282 -14.62 4.23 11.01
C ASP A 282 -14.68 5.22 12.18
N GLY A 283 -14.29 6.46 11.96
CA GLY A 283 -14.44 7.54 12.96
C GLY A 283 -15.89 7.85 13.30
N THR A 284 -16.73 7.94 12.28
CA THR A 284 -18.19 8.16 12.42
C THR A 284 -19.01 6.88 12.40
N ARG A 285 -18.43 5.74 11.99
CA ARG A 285 -19.12 4.47 11.71
C ARG A 285 -20.20 4.63 10.63
N SER A 286 -19.87 5.39 9.59
CA SER A 286 -20.77 5.75 8.50
C SER A 286 -20.27 5.24 7.16
N VAL A 287 -21.16 5.25 6.19
CA VAL A 287 -20.84 5.14 4.78
C VAL A 287 -21.34 6.42 4.11
N TRP A 288 -20.41 7.16 3.51
CA TRP A 288 -20.73 8.38 2.78
C TRP A 288 -21.05 8.03 1.33
N HIS A 289 -22.12 8.61 0.82
CA HIS A 289 -22.50 8.51 -0.59
C HIS A 289 -22.22 9.83 -1.27
N VAL A 290 -21.28 9.81 -2.20
CA VAL A 290 -20.82 10.97 -2.98
C VAL A 290 -21.32 10.81 -4.41
N PHE A 291 -22.10 11.78 -4.89
CA PHE A 291 -22.71 11.75 -6.21
C PHE A 291 -22.70 13.14 -6.85
N TYR A 292 -22.74 13.18 -8.19
CA TYR A 292 -22.75 14.43 -8.94
C TYR A 292 -24.18 14.94 -9.15
N VAL A 293 -24.44 16.17 -8.74
CA VAL A 293 -25.79 16.77 -8.87
C VAL A 293 -26.00 17.56 -10.17
N GLY A 294 -25.00 17.62 -11.03
CA GLY A 294 -25.06 18.41 -12.26
C GLY A 294 -25.21 19.91 -11.99
N LYS A 295 -24.85 20.73 -12.97
CA LYS A 295 -25.23 22.16 -13.05
C LYS A 295 -26.05 22.39 -14.30
#